data_eacd486015fb00440f660513d85f05b2
#
_entry.id   eacd486015fb00440f660513d85f05b2
#
_cell.length_a   1.000
_cell.length_b   1.000
_cell.length_c   1.000
_cell.angle_alpha   90.00
_cell.angle_beta   90.00
_cell.angle_gamma   90.00
#
_symmetry.space_group_name_H-M   'P 1'
#
loop_
_entity.id
_entity.type
_entity.pdbx_description
1 polymer ?
#
loop_
_entity_poly.entity_id
_entity_poly.type
_entity_poly.pdbx_seq_one_letter_code
_entity_poly.pdbx_strand_id
1 'polypeptide(L)'
;DMVKKYDLFLFSDEVYREFVYGGEKLMSLLQLEGYEDNVVVIDSVSKRFSACGARIGCIISKNKELMNHCMKYAQARLSVATLDQIASAALYDVGPEYFAAVRDEYKLRRDTVVEELNKIPGIVFECPKGAFYLMAALPVDDAEKFQLFMLEEFDDNGDTLMFTPAESFYKTPHTGVNEIRMAYVINQDALKRSMELL
;
A
#
# COMPACT_ATOMS: atom_id res chain seq x y z
N ASP A 1 -17.57 9.55 -15.92
CA ASP A 1 -17.84 10.44 -17.07
C ASP A 1 -16.59 10.67 -17.94
N MET A 2 -15.41 10.97 -17.38
CA MET A 2 -14.18 11.23 -18.16
C MET A 2 -13.75 10.02 -19.00
N VAL A 3 -13.82 8.81 -18.45
CA VAL A 3 -13.47 7.57 -19.15
C VAL A 3 -14.26 7.44 -20.44
N LYS A 4 -15.59 7.59 -20.39
CA LYS A 4 -16.45 7.52 -21.58
C LYS A 4 -16.23 8.69 -22.52
N LYS A 5 -16.09 9.91 -21.98
CA LYS A 5 -15.92 11.11 -22.79
C LYS A 5 -14.67 11.10 -23.65
N TYR A 6 -13.60 10.51 -23.14
CA TYR A 6 -12.28 10.53 -23.78
C TYR A 6 -11.78 9.15 -24.19
N ASP A 7 -12.63 8.13 -24.09
CA ASP A 7 -12.28 6.72 -24.40
C ASP A 7 -10.99 6.27 -23.70
N LEU A 8 -10.95 6.44 -22.37
CA LEU A 8 -9.76 6.14 -21.56
C LEU A 8 -9.83 4.74 -20.98
N PHE A 9 -8.67 4.14 -20.73
CA PHE A 9 -8.56 3.02 -19.79
C PHE A 9 -8.56 3.54 -18.36
N LEU A 10 -9.26 2.81 -17.48
CA LEU A 10 -9.31 3.06 -16.05
C LEU A 10 -8.59 1.93 -15.31
N PHE A 11 -7.37 2.20 -14.85
CA PHE A 11 -6.60 1.26 -14.05
C PHE A 11 -6.95 1.40 -12.57
N SER A 12 -7.23 0.26 -11.92
CA SER A 12 -7.45 0.16 -10.48
C SER A 12 -6.42 -0.78 -9.87
N ASP A 13 -5.54 -0.25 -9.04
CA ASP A 13 -4.67 -1.08 -8.20
C ASP A 13 -5.43 -1.46 -6.94
N GLU A 14 -5.84 -2.73 -6.83
CA GLU A 14 -6.65 -3.26 -5.73
C GLU A 14 -5.85 -4.14 -4.76
N VAL A 15 -4.51 -4.04 -4.75
CA VAL A 15 -3.64 -4.89 -3.92
C VAL A 15 -3.89 -4.75 -2.42
N TYR A 16 -4.47 -3.63 -1.97
CA TYR A 16 -4.83 -3.36 -0.58
C TYR A 16 -6.29 -3.62 -0.22
N ARG A 17 -7.03 -4.31 -1.07
CA ARG A 17 -8.48 -4.50 -0.93
C ARG A 17 -8.94 -5.12 0.40
N GLU A 18 -8.10 -5.90 1.06
CA GLU A 18 -8.41 -6.51 2.36
C GLU A 18 -8.09 -5.58 3.56
N PHE A 19 -7.34 -4.50 3.32
CA PHE A 19 -6.94 -3.53 4.34
C PHE A 19 -7.85 -2.31 4.29
N VAL A 20 -9.13 -2.49 4.60
CA VAL A 20 -10.13 -1.41 4.68
C VAL A 20 -10.70 -1.38 6.09
N TYR A 21 -10.64 -0.23 6.73
CA TYR A 21 -10.99 -0.03 8.13
C TYR A 21 -12.29 0.76 8.29
N GLY A 22 -12.90 0.69 9.48
CA GLY A 22 -14.07 1.52 9.79
C GLY A 22 -15.40 1.00 9.25
N GLY A 23 -15.46 -0.25 8.78
CA GLY A 23 -16.70 -0.84 8.26
C GLY A 23 -17.01 -0.46 6.80
N GLU A 24 -16.15 0.27 6.15
CA GLU A 24 -16.23 0.56 4.72
C GLU A 24 -16.01 -0.72 3.90
N LYS A 25 -16.61 -0.79 2.72
CA LYS A 25 -16.43 -1.91 1.79
C LYS A 25 -15.73 -1.42 0.54
N LEU A 26 -14.70 -2.13 0.12
CA LEU A 26 -14.11 -1.91 -1.19
C LEU A 26 -15.12 -2.31 -2.26
N MET A 27 -15.36 -1.42 -3.21
CA MET A 27 -16.03 -1.72 -4.47
C MET A 27 -14.95 -1.90 -5.55
N SER A 28 -14.81 -3.12 -6.07
CA SER A 28 -13.93 -3.34 -7.22
C SER A 28 -14.47 -2.63 -8.45
N LEU A 29 -13.59 -1.98 -9.22
CA LEU A 29 -13.99 -1.32 -10.47
C LEU A 29 -14.50 -2.30 -11.54
N LEU A 30 -14.24 -3.61 -11.40
CA LEU A 30 -14.87 -4.64 -12.25
C LEU A 30 -16.39 -4.71 -12.11
N GLN A 31 -16.96 -4.10 -11.07
CA GLN A 31 -18.42 -4.03 -10.83
C GLN A 31 -19.07 -2.84 -11.55
N LEU A 32 -18.30 -1.95 -12.17
CA LEU A 32 -18.86 -0.82 -12.92
C LEU A 32 -19.53 -1.32 -14.21
N GLU A 33 -20.84 -1.18 -14.27
CA GLU A 33 -21.62 -1.53 -15.45
C GLU A 33 -21.41 -0.50 -16.58
N GLY A 34 -21.29 -1.01 -17.80
CA GLY A 34 -21.07 -0.19 -19.00
C GLY A 34 -19.65 0.33 -19.18
N TYR A 35 -18.67 -0.13 -18.38
CA TYR A 35 -17.25 0.20 -18.48
C TYR A 35 -16.37 -1.03 -18.67
N GLU A 36 -16.97 -2.14 -19.10
CA GLU A 36 -16.31 -3.46 -19.17
C GLU A 36 -15.06 -3.44 -20.05
N ASP A 37 -15.09 -2.67 -21.15
CA ASP A 37 -13.96 -2.55 -22.07
C ASP A 37 -12.90 -1.52 -21.62
N ASN A 38 -13.24 -0.70 -20.64
CA ASN A 38 -12.35 0.37 -20.17
C ASN A 38 -11.60 0.00 -18.88
N VAL A 39 -12.17 -0.89 -18.04
CA VAL A 39 -11.63 -1.19 -16.72
C VAL A 39 -10.53 -2.25 -16.77
N VAL A 40 -9.43 -1.95 -16.06
CA VAL A 40 -8.30 -2.86 -15.84
C VAL A 40 -8.00 -2.87 -14.35
N VAL A 41 -8.15 -4.02 -13.71
CA VAL A 41 -7.78 -4.22 -12.30
C VAL A 41 -6.42 -4.89 -12.21
N ILE A 42 -5.59 -4.40 -11.32
CA ILE A 42 -4.30 -5.00 -10.94
C ILE A 42 -4.44 -5.52 -9.52
N ASP A 43 -4.08 -6.77 -9.29
CA ASP A 43 -4.09 -7.41 -7.97
C ASP A 43 -2.83 -8.27 -7.79
N SER A 44 -2.54 -8.66 -6.53
CA SER A 44 -1.35 -9.43 -6.17
C SER A 44 -1.57 -10.21 -4.88
N VAL A 45 -0.87 -11.34 -4.75
CA VAL A 45 -0.78 -12.09 -3.49
C VAL A 45 0.10 -11.38 -2.45
N SER A 46 0.91 -10.40 -2.87
CA SER A 46 1.94 -9.75 -2.05
C SER A 46 1.42 -9.17 -0.75
N LYS A 47 0.30 -8.45 -0.80
CA LYS A 47 -0.24 -7.75 0.38
C LYS A 47 -1.30 -8.58 1.08
N ARG A 48 -2.27 -9.08 0.31
CA ARG A 48 -3.40 -9.88 0.79
C ARG A 48 -2.98 -11.08 1.62
N PHE A 49 -1.91 -11.78 1.20
CA PHE A 49 -1.45 -13.03 1.82
C PHE A 49 -0.04 -12.90 2.45
N SER A 50 0.48 -11.69 2.61
CA SER A 50 1.85 -11.44 3.07
C SER A 50 2.91 -12.21 2.28
N ALA A 51 2.63 -12.49 1.00
CA ALA A 51 3.43 -13.32 0.10
C ALA A 51 4.20 -12.47 -0.93
N CYS A 52 4.80 -11.36 -0.50
CA CYS A 52 5.50 -10.44 -1.40
C CYS A 52 6.73 -11.08 -2.08
N GLY A 53 7.36 -12.07 -1.45
CA GLY A 53 8.49 -12.83 -1.99
C GLY A 53 8.11 -13.75 -3.16
N ALA A 54 6.86 -14.17 -3.28
CA ALA A 54 6.38 -15.03 -4.38
C ALA A 54 6.40 -14.35 -5.75
N ARG A 55 6.38 -13.01 -5.79
CA ARG A 55 6.39 -12.22 -7.03
C ARG A 55 5.25 -12.55 -8.00
N ILE A 56 4.06 -12.82 -7.45
CA ILE A 56 2.85 -13.16 -8.21
C ILE A 56 1.85 -12.02 -8.15
N GLY A 57 1.41 -11.59 -9.33
CA GLY A 57 0.33 -10.62 -9.52
C GLY A 57 -0.44 -10.94 -10.79
N CYS A 58 -1.55 -10.24 -11.00
CA CYS A 58 -2.41 -10.44 -12.14
C CYS A 58 -2.99 -9.12 -12.66
N ILE A 59 -3.32 -9.15 -13.95
CA ILE A 59 -4.12 -8.13 -14.64
C ILE A 59 -5.47 -8.77 -14.96
N ILE A 60 -6.55 -8.07 -14.65
CA ILE A 60 -7.91 -8.53 -14.85
C ILE A 60 -8.69 -7.48 -15.63
N SER A 61 -9.27 -7.86 -16.75
CA SER A 61 -10.16 -7.01 -17.55
C SER A 61 -11.18 -7.87 -18.31
N LYS A 62 -12.34 -7.30 -18.59
CA LYS A 62 -13.34 -7.91 -19.49
C LYS A 62 -13.05 -7.58 -20.95
N ASN A 63 -12.15 -6.61 -21.23
CA ASN A 63 -11.71 -6.25 -22.58
C ASN A 63 -10.84 -7.36 -23.17
N LYS A 64 -11.41 -8.14 -24.10
CA LYS A 64 -10.74 -9.31 -24.71
C LYS A 64 -9.55 -8.92 -25.59
N GLU A 65 -9.65 -7.79 -26.29
CA GLU A 65 -8.57 -7.31 -27.15
C GLU A 65 -7.35 -6.92 -26.31
N LEU A 66 -7.55 -6.13 -25.28
CA LEU A 66 -6.51 -5.77 -24.31
C LEU A 66 -5.86 -7.02 -23.71
N MET A 67 -6.67 -7.98 -23.23
CA MET A 67 -6.15 -9.19 -22.61
C MET A 67 -5.35 -10.06 -23.59
N ASN A 68 -5.73 -10.11 -24.87
CA ASN A 68 -4.95 -10.78 -25.91
C ASN A 68 -3.59 -10.12 -26.11
N HIS A 69 -3.51 -8.79 -26.09
CA HIS A 69 -2.24 -8.07 -26.16
C HIS A 69 -1.38 -8.29 -24.91
N CYS A 70 -1.98 -8.21 -23.72
CA CYS A 70 -1.29 -8.52 -22.45
C CYS A 70 -0.70 -9.95 -22.46
N MET A 71 -1.44 -10.92 -22.99
CA MET A 71 -0.96 -12.30 -23.10
C MET A 71 0.29 -12.41 -23.98
N LYS A 72 0.35 -11.70 -25.11
CA LYS A 72 1.55 -11.69 -25.98
C LYS A 72 2.78 -11.16 -25.24
N TYR A 73 2.62 -10.08 -24.47
CA TYR A 73 3.71 -9.53 -23.64
C TYR A 73 4.11 -10.49 -22.51
N ALA A 74 3.14 -11.13 -21.86
CA ALA A 74 3.40 -12.13 -20.84
C ALA A 74 4.18 -13.33 -21.39
N GLN A 75 3.84 -13.80 -22.59
CA GLN A 75 4.55 -14.87 -23.28
C GLN A 75 5.98 -14.46 -23.68
N ALA A 76 6.17 -13.23 -24.16
CA ALA A 76 7.50 -12.71 -24.53
C ALA A 76 8.42 -12.58 -23.29
N ARG A 77 7.87 -12.21 -22.14
CA ARG A 77 8.59 -12.13 -20.87
C ARG A 77 8.85 -13.49 -20.23
N LEU A 78 8.16 -14.53 -20.65
CA LEU A 78 8.00 -15.85 -20.03
C LEU A 78 7.13 -15.81 -18.76
N SER A 79 6.74 -16.99 -18.29
CA SER A 79 5.89 -17.11 -17.09
C SER A 79 6.65 -16.79 -15.82
N VAL A 80 5.93 -16.36 -14.77
CA VAL A 80 6.46 -16.37 -13.41
C VAL A 80 6.70 -17.81 -12.94
N ALA A 81 7.50 -18.00 -11.89
CA ALA A 81 7.92 -19.31 -11.42
C ALA A 81 6.72 -20.24 -11.15
N THR A 82 6.74 -21.44 -11.71
CA THR A 82 5.62 -22.39 -11.65
C THR A 82 5.30 -22.82 -10.21
N LEU A 83 6.32 -23.06 -9.38
CA LEU A 83 6.13 -23.42 -7.98
C LEU A 83 5.41 -22.32 -7.19
N ASP A 84 5.78 -21.06 -7.42
CA ASP A 84 5.13 -19.91 -6.79
C ASP A 84 3.69 -19.73 -7.26
N GLN A 85 3.39 -20.06 -8.53
CA GLN A 85 2.01 -20.06 -9.03
C GLN A 85 1.15 -21.13 -8.35
N ILE A 86 1.67 -22.37 -8.21
CA ILE A 86 0.96 -23.47 -7.55
C ILE A 86 0.71 -23.12 -6.07
N ALA A 87 1.75 -22.66 -5.36
CA ALA A 87 1.63 -22.23 -3.98
C ALA A 87 0.63 -21.06 -3.82
N SER A 88 0.70 -20.08 -4.71
CA SER A 88 -0.23 -18.94 -4.67
C SER A 88 -1.68 -19.32 -4.97
N ALA A 89 -1.91 -20.33 -5.81
CA ALA A 89 -3.26 -20.85 -6.06
C ALA A 89 -3.89 -21.39 -4.77
N ALA A 90 -3.13 -22.12 -3.95
CA ALA A 90 -3.59 -22.66 -2.68
C ALA A 90 -3.95 -21.57 -1.63
N LEU A 91 -3.40 -20.36 -1.75
CA LEU A 91 -3.77 -19.25 -0.86
C LEU A 91 -5.22 -18.80 -1.01
N TYR A 92 -5.86 -19.08 -2.14
CA TYR A 92 -7.26 -18.74 -2.36
C TYR A 92 -8.25 -19.70 -1.69
N ASP A 93 -7.75 -20.78 -1.09
CA ASP A 93 -8.56 -21.72 -0.28
C ASP A 93 -8.72 -21.25 1.18
N VAL A 94 -8.02 -20.18 1.62
CA VAL A 94 -8.19 -19.65 2.97
C VAL A 94 -9.56 -18.99 3.13
N GLY A 95 -10.17 -19.19 4.30
CA GLY A 95 -11.47 -18.64 4.61
C GLY A 95 -11.48 -17.14 4.92
N PRO A 96 -12.66 -16.51 4.98
CA PRO A 96 -12.81 -15.10 5.28
C PRO A 96 -12.28 -14.70 6.67
N GLU A 97 -12.21 -15.65 7.61
CA GLU A 97 -11.66 -15.45 8.95
C GLU A 97 -10.19 -15.05 8.95
N TYR A 98 -9.41 -15.54 7.98
CA TYR A 98 -8.02 -15.12 7.78
C TYR A 98 -7.93 -13.62 7.51
N PHE A 99 -8.71 -13.12 6.55
CA PHE A 99 -8.71 -11.71 6.18
C PHE A 99 -9.24 -10.81 7.31
N ALA A 100 -10.24 -11.29 8.06
CA ALA A 100 -10.74 -10.59 9.23
C ALA A 100 -9.65 -10.43 10.29
N ALA A 101 -8.94 -11.51 10.63
CA ALA A 101 -7.86 -11.49 11.61
C ALA A 101 -6.71 -10.56 11.18
N VAL A 102 -6.30 -10.63 9.92
CA VAL A 102 -5.25 -9.74 9.37
C VAL A 102 -5.68 -8.28 9.43
N ARG A 103 -6.90 -7.97 8.98
CA ARG A 103 -7.43 -6.60 9.02
C ARG A 103 -7.49 -6.04 10.45
N ASP A 104 -7.95 -6.86 11.39
CA ASP A 104 -8.10 -6.44 12.79
C ASP A 104 -6.73 -6.19 13.44
N GLU A 105 -5.72 -7.02 13.15
CA GLU A 105 -4.34 -6.80 13.58
C GLU A 105 -3.77 -5.49 12.99
N TYR A 106 -3.91 -5.27 11.70
CA TYR A 106 -3.41 -4.03 11.08
C TYR A 106 -4.19 -2.78 11.53
N LYS A 107 -5.46 -2.94 11.88
CA LYS A 107 -6.23 -1.87 12.53
C LYS A 107 -5.63 -1.49 13.88
N LEU A 108 -5.26 -2.47 14.71
CA LEU A 108 -4.59 -2.23 16.00
C LEU A 108 -3.24 -1.53 15.81
N ARG A 109 -2.44 -1.96 14.84
CA ARG A 109 -1.16 -1.30 14.50
C ARG A 109 -1.36 0.15 14.07
N ARG A 110 -2.33 0.40 13.20
CA ARG A 110 -2.71 1.76 12.80
C ARG A 110 -3.10 2.61 14.00
N ASP A 111 -3.99 2.09 14.83
CA ASP A 111 -4.52 2.81 15.98
C ASP A 111 -3.40 3.14 16.98
N THR A 112 -2.44 2.22 17.17
CA THR A 112 -1.23 2.47 17.97
C THR A 112 -0.41 3.63 17.40
N VAL A 113 -0.10 3.63 16.11
CA VAL A 113 0.67 4.72 15.47
C VAL A 113 -0.08 6.04 15.57
N VAL A 114 -1.38 6.06 15.32
CA VAL A 114 -2.23 7.26 15.43
C VAL A 114 -2.24 7.82 16.86
N GLU A 115 -2.35 6.94 17.87
CA GLU A 115 -2.29 7.34 19.27
C GLU A 115 -0.95 8.00 19.63
N GLU A 116 0.15 7.39 19.23
CA GLU A 116 1.49 7.92 19.53
C GLU A 116 1.79 9.22 18.78
N LEU A 117 1.46 9.30 17.47
CA LEU A 117 1.64 10.52 16.69
C LEU A 117 0.87 11.72 17.26
N ASN A 118 -0.31 11.50 17.84
CA ASN A 118 -1.07 12.57 18.49
C ASN A 118 -0.36 13.18 19.71
N LYS A 119 0.66 12.53 20.26
CA LYS A 119 1.47 13.03 21.36
C LYS A 119 2.61 13.96 20.90
N ILE A 120 2.94 13.95 19.60
CA ILE A 120 4.04 14.74 19.04
C ILE A 120 3.52 16.13 18.65
N PRO A 121 4.00 17.21 19.27
CA PRO A 121 3.54 18.56 18.95
C PRO A 121 3.90 18.98 17.52
N GLY A 122 2.94 19.56 16.80
CA GLY A 122 3.18 20.12 15.47
C GLY A 122 3.14 19.12 14.31
N ILE A 123 2.96 17.83 14.58
CA ILE A 123 2.74 16.84 13.52
C ILE A 123 1.32 16.99 12.95
N VAL A 124 1.20 16.83 11.62
CA VAL A 124 -0.09 16.89 10.94
C VAL A 124 -0.28 15.63 10.11
N PHE A 125 -1.36 14.89 10.35
CA PHE A 125 -1.68 13.68 9.61
C PHE A 125 -3.20 13.43 9.60
N GLU A 126 -3.65 12.56 8.71
CA GLU A 126 -5.01 12.03 8.68
C GLU A 126 -4.99 10.54 9.00
N CYS A 127 -5.93 10.07 9.83
CA CYS A 127 -6.05 8.64 10.14
C CYS A 127 -6.45 7.86 8.89
N PRO A 128 -5.62 6.92 8.41
CA PRO A 128 -5.89 6.21 7.17
C PRO A 128 -7.09 5.27 7.33
N LYS A 129 -7.95 5.24 6.29
CA LYS A 129 -9.11 4.35 6.20
C LYS A 129 -8.80 3.04 5.50
N GLY A 130 -7.61 2.90 4.94
CA GLY A 130 -7.18 1.69 4.23
C GLY A 130 -5.67 1.59 4.11
N ALA A 131 -5.18 0.52 3.46
CA ALA A 131 -3.78 0.14 3.34
C ALA A 131 -3.09 -0.05 4.71
N PHE A 132 -1.78 -0.03 4.73
CA PHE A 132 -0.97 -0.05 5.97
C PHE A 132 0.12 1.05 5.96
N TYR A 133 -0.21 2.18 5.33
CA TYR A 133 0.61 3.38 5.28
C TYR A 133 -0.12 4.56 5.90
N LEU A 134 0.65 5.45 6.47
CA LEU A 134 0.23 6.76 6.95
C LEU A 134 1.16 7.82 6.37
N MET A 135 0.59 8.93 5.91
CA MET A 135 1.31 10.13 5.53
C MET A 135 1.24 11.12 6.68
N ALA A 136 2.36 11.75 7.03
CA ALA A 136 2.41 12.78 8.04
C ALA A 136 3.36 13.90 7.63
N ALA A 137 2.97 15.14 7.90
CA ALA A 137 3.87 16.29 7.85
C ALA A 137 4.51 16.47 9.23
N LEU A 138 5.84 16.43 9.26
CA LEU A 138 6.63 16.62 10.47
C LEU A 138 6.92 18.11 10.72
N PRO A 139 7.13 18.53 11.97
CA PRO A 139 7.56 19.90 12.31
C PRO A 139 9.05 20.11 12.04
N VAL A 140 9.51 19.75 10.84
CA VAL A 140 10.88 19.89 10.37
C VAL A 140 10.90 20.65 9.03
N ASP A 141 12.03 21.24 8.67
CA ASP A 141 12.16 21.98 7.42
C ASP A 141 12.24 21.05 6.20
N ASP A 142 12.83 19.85 6.38
CA ASP A 142 13.16 18.94 5.29
C ASP A 142 13.23 17.50 5.83
N ALA A 143 12.31 16.67 5.39
CA ALA A 143 12.19 15.28 5.86
C ALA A 143 13.33 14.37 5.35
N GLU A 144 13.93 14.68 4.19
CA GLU A 144 15.06 13.91 3.68
C GLU A 144 16.32 14.17 4.52
N LYS A 145 16.58 15.43 4.87
CA LYS A 145 17.68 15.79 5.78
C LYS A 145 17.47 15.18 7.17
N PHE A 146 16.24 15.21 7.65
CA PHE A 146 15.90 14.58 8.94
C PHE A 146 16.13 13.06 8.87
N GLN A 147 15.75 12.38 7.77
CA GLN A 147 16.04 10.97 7.59
C GLN A 147 17.54 10.67 7.57
N LEU A 148 18.36 11.51 6.90
CA LEU A 148 19.81 11.35 6.89
C LEU A 148 20.39 11.51 8.29
N PHE A 149 19.96 12.52 9.05
CA PHE A 149 20.35 12.70 10.46
C PHE A 149 20.02 11.44 11.29
N MET A 150 18.81 10.90 11.13
CA MET A 150 18.38 9.68 11.85
C MET A 150 19.25 8.47 11.52
N LEU A 151 19.76 8.37 10.30
CA LEU A 151 20.56 7.23 9.85
C LEU A 151 22.08 7.39 10.13
N GLU A 152 22.59 8.60 10.13
CA GLU A 152 24.04 8.86 10.18
C GLU A 152 24.52 9.32 11.55
N GLU A 153 23.67 10.02 12.31
CA GLU A 153 24.07 10.69 13.54
C GLU A 153 23.24 10.29 14.77
N PHE A 154 21.95 9.98 14.59
CA PHE A 154 21.06 9.67 15.71
C PHE A 154 21.24 8.22 16.19
N ASP A 155 21.36 8.06 17.49
CA ASP A 155 21.39 6.77 18.18
C ASP A 155 20.69 6.89 19.54
N ASP A 156 19.71 6.06 19.80
CA ASP A 156 19.15 5.89 21.13
C ASP A 156 19.23 4.43 21.57
N ASN A 157 20.28 4.09 22.30
CA ASN A 157 20.57 2.74 22.79
C ASN A 157 20.76 1.69 21.67
N GLY A 158 21.29 2.09 20.53
CA GLY A 158 21.49 1.25 19.35
C GLY A 158 20.30 1.22 18.39
N ASP A 159 19.24 1.97 18.69
CA ASP A 159 18.06 2.07 17.85
C ASP A 159 18.05 3.39 17.07
N THR A 160 17.57 3.32 15.83
CA THR A 160 17.20 4.46 15.00
C THR A 160 15.92 4.20 14.24
N LEU A 161 15.37 5.21 13.58
CA LEU A 161 14.15 5.11 12.82
C LEU A 161 14.38 5.41 11.33
N MET A 162 13.79 4.58 10.47
CA MET A 162 13.75 4.80 9.03
C MET A 162 12.30 4.96 8.54
N PHE A 163 12.06 6.03 7.80
CA PHE A 163 10.80 6.32 7.11
C PHE A 163 11.07 6.68 5.65
N THR A 164 10.04 6.95 4.88
CA THR A 164 10.22 7.37 3.48
C THR A 164 9.86 8.85 3.36
N PRO A 165 10.82 9.76 3.06
CA PRO A 165 10.51 11.15 2.70
C PRO A 165 9.57 11.18 1.49
N ALA A 166 8.61 12.10 1.48
CA ALA A 166 7.49 12.05 0.55
C ALA A 166 7.56 13.05 -0.61
N GLU A 167 8.53 13.97 -0.65
CA GLU A 167 8.65 14.95 -1.74
C GLU A 167 8.65 14.28 -3.13
N SER A 168 9.35 13.14 -3.27
CA SER A 168 9.43 12.39 -4.53
C SER A 168 8.10 11.79 -5.00
N PHE A 169 7.06 11.77 -4.18
CA PHE A 169 5.72 11.30 -4.57
C PHE A 169 4.91 12.37 -5.29
N TYR A 170 5.34 13.62 -5.23
CA TYR A 170 4.66 14.75 -5.85
C TYR A 170 5.29 15.10 -7.20
N LYS A 171 4.44 15.42 -8.17
CA LYS A 171 4.88 15.92 -9.48
C LYS A 171 5.41 17.36 -9.40
N THR A 172 4.81 18.18 -8.53
CA THR A 172 5.19 19.57 -8.33
C THR A 172 6.41 19.64 -7.42
N PRO A 173 7.54 20.22 -7.86
CA PRO A 173 8.72 20.38 -7.02
C PRO A 173 8.42 21.13 -5.73
N HIS A 174 9.13 20.78 -4.68
CA HIS A 174 9.03 21.39 -3.35
C HIS A 174 7.65 21.26 -2.68
N THR A 175 6.88 20.24 -3.08
CA THR A 175 5.63 19.84 -2.40
C THR A 175 5.95 18.66 -1.49
N GLY A 176 5.45 18.69 -0.24
CA GLY A 176 5.67 17.60 0.72
C GLY A 176 7.09 17.46 1.24
N VAL A 177 7.90 18.55 1.23
CA VAL A 177 9.31 18.54 1.65
C VAL A 177 9.47 18.07 3.10
N ASN A 178 8.51 18.39 3.97
CA ASN A 178 8.46 17.94 5.36
C ASN A 178 7.54 16.75 5.60
N GLU A 179 7.04 16.12 4.55
CA GLU A 179 6.15 14.97 4.67
C GLU A 179 6.91 13.66 4.61
N ILE A 180 6.39 12.68 5.34
CA ILE A 180 6.90 11.31 5.36
C ILE A 180 5.77 10.31 5.13
N ARG A 181 6.13 9.15 4.59
CA ARG A 181 5.29 7.95 4.58
C ARG A 181 5.85 6.93 5.56
N MET A 182 5.00 6.48 6.47
CA MET A 182 5.30 5.41 7.42
C MET A 182 4.47 4.17 7.09
N ALA A 183 5.08 2.98 7.20
CA ALA A 183 4.40 1.71 7.08
C ALA A 183 4.28 1.07 8.47
N TYR A 184 3.05 0.80 8.94
CA TYR A 184 2.83 0.16 10.25
C TYR A 184 2.79 -1.37 10.13
N VAL A 185 3.90 -1.95 9.65
CA VAL A 185 4.01 -3.38 9.32
C VAL A 185 4.68 -4.24 10.41
N ILE A 186 5.29 -3.61 11.42
CA ILE A 186 5.90 -4.27 12.57
C ILE A 186 4.90 -4.42 13.74
N ASN A 187 5.24 -5.15 14.78
CA ASN A 187 4.35 -5.34 15.93
C ASN A 187 4.13 -4.05 16.71
N GLN A 188 3.11 -4.03 17.58
CA GLN A 188 2.68 -2.82 18.29
C GLN A 188 3.76 -2.24 19.23
N ASP A 189 4.55 -3.09 19.91
CA ASP A 189 5.60 -2.62 20.82
C ASP A 189 6.72 -1.93 20.03
N ALA A 190 7.14 -2.53 18.91
CA ALA A 190 8.10 -1.92 18.01
C ALA A 190 7.57 -0.63 17.36
N LEU A 191 6.27 -0.54 17.06
CA LEU A 191 5.65 0.70 16.57
C LEU A 191 5.67 1.79 17.62
N LYS A 192 5.36 1.49 18.89
CA LYS A 192 5.48 2.45 19.99
C LYS A 192 6.90 2.97 20.11
N ARG A 193 7.87 2.04 20.16
CA ARG A 193 9.30 2.39 20.20
C ARG A 193 9.69 3.27 19.01
N SER A 194 9.22 2.96 17.80
CA SER A 194 9.48 3.77 16.62
C SER A 194 8.94 5.19 16.74
N MET A 195 7.78 5.38 17.37
CA MET A 195 7.20 6.70 17.57
C MET A 195 7.87 7.48 18.69
N GLU A 196 8.47 6.81 19.69
CA GLU A 196 9.33 7.44 20.70
C GLU A 196 10.63 7.99 20.12
N LEU A 197 11.14 7.34 19.05
CA LEU A 197 12.35 7.78 18.34
C LEU A 197 12.09 8.93 17.36
N LEU A 198 10.85 9.11 16.93
CA LEU A 198 10.46 10.18 16.00
C LEU A 198 10.37 11.54 16.70
#